data_f4486dc4a8147c05d66a6410b5c2c5fa
#
_entry.id   f4486dc4a8147c05d66a6410b5c2c5fa
#
_cell.length_a   1.000
_cell.length_b   1.000
_cell.length_c   1.000
_cell.angle_alpha   90.00
_cell.angle_beta   90.00
_cell.angle_gamma   90.00
#
_symmetry.space_group_name_H-M   'P 1'
#
loop_
_entity.id
_entity.type
_entity.pdbx_description
1 polymer ?
#
loop_
_entity_poly.entity_id
_entity_poly.type
_entity_poly.pdbx_seq_one_letter_code
_entity_poly.pdbx_strand_id
1 'polypeptide(L)'
;MTYSKILGGALFAAALTLAGAANAQIKIALDSPPDLEGSGSYVWAHTFSTYLNEHGMPAEEFARGSIGGDDELFDQVSQGLLEVSMSPLNIVGSLDKLIYGLRLPYFFADAEEVDRAAYQGGMLEKINEATTKGGVRVLSLNHVGQATGIFNTKKPVKSVADMAGLRMRALDESQIELYKAWGASGTIVSWAEVPNALQTGVADGYMNPAFVPLLFGHTDFLKFYTDAAVSPSLRITIVSEDWYQGLSEEDRAKVDAAAAAATAANREWLKTQDAVLGKLEAAGVAIERLDQAARDGFREASAPAYNSDLLSQEQIAEWEAAKSK
;
A
#
# COMPACT_ATOMS: atom_id res chain seq x y z
N MET A 1 63.82 63.68 7.37
CA MET A 1 62.39 63.42 7.28
C MET A 1 62.17 62.37 6.23
N THR A 2 62.03 61.13 6.65
CA THR A 2 61.82 59.99 5.75
C THR A 2 60.80 59.04 6.41
N TYR A 3 59.61 58.96 5.83
CA TYR A 3 58.56 58.08 6.27
C TYR A 3 58.73 56.70 5.67
N SER A 4 58.93 55.70 6.52
CA SER A 4 58.89 54.29 6.15
C SER A 4 57.47 53.78 6.27
N LYS A 5 56.89 53.25 5.17
CA LYS A 5 55.60 52.56 5.15
C LYS A 5 55.85 51.05 5.34
N ILE A 6 55.35 50.51 6.43
CA ILE A 6 55.28 49.07 6.68
C ILE A 6 53.95 48.59 6.10
N LEU A 7 54.01 47.74 5.05
CA LEU A 7 52.84 46.97 4.58
C LEU A 7 52.75 45.67 5.43
N GLY A 8 51.73 45.61 6.25
CA GLY A 8 51.34 44.36 6.92
C GLY A 8 50.33 43.60 6.03
N GLY A 9 50.80 42.53 5.44
CA GLY A 9 49.93 41.56 4.74
C GLY A 9 49.19 40.67 5.73
N ALA A 10 47.87 40.81 5.81
CA ALA A 10 47.00 39.90 6.52
C ALA A 10 46.67 38.68 5.61
N LEU A 11 47.21 37.51 5.90
CA LEU A 11 46.80 36.24 5.33
C LEU A 11 45.44 35.87 5.98
N PHE A 12 44.37 35.99 5.25
CA PHE A 12 43.07 35.41 5.60
C PHE A 12 43.09 33.93 5.21
N ALA A 13 43.32 33.06 6.17
CA ALA A 13 43.13 31.62 6.01
C ALA A 13 41.64 31.36 6.02
N ALA A 14 41.05 31.13 4.84
CA ALA A 14 39.69 30.63 4.71
C ALA A 14 39.66 29.17 5.17
N ALA A 15 39.23 28.95 6.42
CA ALA A 15 38.85 27.62 6.89
C ALA A 15 37.52 27.26 6.20
N LEU A 16 37.60 26.48 5.13
CA LEU A 16 36.43 25.74 4.62
C LEU A 16 36.05 24.73 5.71
N THR A 17 35.10 25.10 6.55
CA THR A 17 34.36 24.14 7.34
C THR A 17 33.54 23.31 6.35
N LEU A 18 33.99 22.07 6.12
CA LEU A 18 33.12 20.99 5.65
C LEU A 18 32.07 20.82 6.74
N ALA A 19 30.98 21.58 6.61
CA ALA A 19 29.73 21.20 7.27
C ALA A 19 29.35 19.88 6.61
N GLY A 20 29.66 18.75 7.26
CA GLY A 20 29.05 17.48 6.95
C GLY A 20 27.55 17.75 6.92
N ALA A 21 26.90 17.53 5.80
CA ALA A 21 25.46 17.53 5.74
C ALA A 21 25.01 16.55 6.85
N ALA A 22 24.43 17.09 7.92
CA ALA A 22 23.70 16.27 8.85
C ALA A 22 22.67 15.56 7.97
N ASN A 23 22.80 14.25 7.77
CA ASN A 23 21.82 13.48 7.03
C ASN A 23 20.49 13.74 7.71
N ALA A 24 19.61 14.47 7.04
CA ALA A 24 18.27 14.73 7.53
C ALA A 24 17.64 13.35 7.77
N GLN A 25 17.00 13.18 8.91
CA GLN A 25 16.36 11.93 9.29
C GLN A 25 15.26 11.60 8.28
N ILE A 26 15.30 10.39 7.72
CA ILE A 26 14.30 9.90 6.77
C ILE A 26 13.03 9.56 7.56
N LYS A 27 11.96 10.27 7.28
CA LYS A 27 10.65 10.05 7.93
C LYS A 27 9.86 9.03 7.15
N ILE A 28 9.36 8.01 7.85
CA ILE A 28 8.56 6.92 7.28
C ILE A 28 7.18 6.94 7.94
N ALA A 29 6.15 7.34 7.23
CA ALA A 29 4.78 7.33 7.72
C ALA A 29 4.16 5.93 7.58
N LEU A 30 3.78 5.34 8.72
CA LEU A 30 3.17 4.01 8.77
C LEU A 30 1.66 4.06 8.46
N ASP A 31 1.15 3.01 7.82
CA ASP A 31 -0.29 2.81 7.53
C ASP A 31 -0.99 1.86 8.51
N SER A 32 -0.26 1.26 9.42
CA SER A 32 -0.75 0.27 10.37
C SER A 32 -0.06 0.40 11.72
N PRO A 33 -0.62 -0.20 12.80
CA PRO A 33 0.09 -0.35 14.05
C PRO A 33 1.42 -1.11 13.90
N PRO A 34 2.41 -0.85 14.77
CA PRO A 34 3.71 -1.53 14.74
C PRO A 34 3.59 -2.96 15.30
N ASP A 35 3.23 -3.89 14.42
CA ASP A 35 3.03 -5.31 14.72
C ASP A 35 3.69 -6.18 13.64
N LEU A 36 4.84 -6.78 13.97
CA LEU A 36 5.59 -7.65 13.06
C LEU A 36 4.89 -8.98 12.78
N GLU A 37 3.98 -9.41 13.63
CA GLU A 37 3.20 -10.63 13.40
C GLU A 37 1.97 -10.36 12.54
N GLY A 38 1.25 -9.29 12.84
CA GLY A 38 -0.06 -8.99 12.26
C GLY A 38 -0.04 -8.05 11.05
N SER A 39 1.05 -7.33 10.77
CA SER A 39 1.07 -6.32 9.71
C SER A 39 2.21 -6.48 8.72
N GLY A 40 1.88 -6.92 7.50
CA GLY A 40 2.86 -7.00 6.41
C GLY A 40 3.42 -5.65 5.99
N SER A 41 2.63 -4.58 6.05
CA SER A 41 3.13 -3.22 5.84
C SER A 41 4.18 -2.84 6.87
N TYR A 42 3.94 -3.13 8.14
CA TYR A 42 4.91 -2.83 9.19
C TYR A 42 6.18 -3.68 9.06
N VAL A 43 6.07 -4.97 8.73
CA VAL A 43 7.24 -5.81 8.44
C VAL A 43 8.12 -5.16 7.38
N TRP A 44 7.52 -4.67 6.31
CA TRP A 44 8.26 -3.97 5.26
C TRP A 44 8.90 -2.68 5.79
N ALA A 45 8.12 -1.81 6.41
CA ALA A 45 8.59 -0.50 6.88
C ALA A 45 9.72 -0.64 7.92
N HIS A 46 9.56 -1.57 8.87
CA HIS A 46 10.53 -1.80 9.93
C HIS A 46 11.83 -2.43 9.40
N THR A 47 11.74 -3.35 8.44
CA THR A 47 12.93 -3.89 7.78
C THR A 47 13.66 -2.81 6.99
N PHE A 48 12.93 -1.96 6.27
CA PHE A 48 13.46 -0.85 5.51
C PHE A 48 14.18 0.17 6.41
N SER A 49 13.53 0.63 7.48
CA SER A 49 14.10 1.59 8.42
C SER A 49 15.31 1.03 9.15
N THR A 50 15.26 -0.23 9.58
CA THR A 50 16.37 -0.91 10.23
C THR A 50 17.59 -1.00 9.32
N TYR A 51 17.37 -1.44 8.08
CA TYR A 51 18.46 -1.52 7.09
C TYR A 51 19.13 -0.15 6.87
N LEU A 52 18.33 0.90 6.68
CA LEU A 52 18.88 2.26 6.48
C LEU A 52 19.69 2.74 7.69
N ASN A 53 19.17 2.55 8.90
CA ASN A 53 19.84 2.91 10.15
C ASN A 53 21.19 2.17 10.29
N GLU A 54 21.24 0.89 10.00
CA GLU A 54 22.45 0.07 10.03
C GLU A 54 23.50 0.51 8.98
N HIS A 55 23.06 1.15 7.88
CA HIS A 55 23.91 1.61 6.79
C HIS A 55 24.19 3.13 6.82
N GLY A 56 23.96 3.77 7.97
CA GLY A 56 24.32 5.17 8.21
C GLY A 56 23.36 6.20 7.58
N MET A 57 22.15 5.79 7.28
CA MET A 57 21.05 6.65 6.82
C MET A 57 19.97 6.70 7.92
N PRO A 58 19.98 7.69 8.83
CA PRO A 58 19.03 7.74 9.94
C PRO A 58 17.58 7.78 9.45
N ALA A 59 16.77 6.82 9.90
CA ALA A 59 15.35 6.70 9.54
C ALA A 59 14.49 6.57 10.81
N GLU A 60 13.31 7.19 10.80
CA GLU A 60 12.34 7.19 11.89
C GLU A 60 10.95 6.81 11.39
N GLU A 61 10.30 5.91 12.13
CA GLU A 61 8.94 5.45 11.86
C GLU A 61 7.93 6.32 12.62
N PHE A 62 6.96 6.88 11.90
CA PHE A 62 5.86 7.67 12.46
C PHE A 62 4.59 6.83 12.48
N ALA A 63 4.00 6.69 13.66
CA ALA A 63 2.79 5.90 13.84
C ALA A 63 1.64 6.40 12.93
N ARG A 64 0.78 5.47 12.50
CA ARG A 64 -0.39 5.80 11.68
C ARG A 64 -1.19 6.97 12.27
N GLY A 65 -1.44 7.97 11.43
CA GLY A 65 -2.24 9.16 11.78
C GLY A 65 -1.52 10.19 12.66
N SER A 66 -0.25 9.97 13.04
CA SER A 66 0.48 10.94 13.90
C SER A 66 0.94 12.19 13.14
N ILE A 67 1.15 12.10 11.84
CA ILE A 67 1.64 13.19 11.00
C ILE A 67 0.74 13.48 9.79
N GLY A 68 -0.45 12.90 9.74
CA GLY A 68 -1.47 13.15 8.72
C GLY A 68 -2.29 11.90 8.35
N GLY A 69 -3.38 12.13 7.62
CA GLY A 69 -4.17 11.09 6.95
C GLY A 69 -3.56 10.68 5.61
N ASP A 70 -4.11 9.63 4.97
CA ASP A 70 -3.54 9.06 3.74
C ASP A 70 -3.37 10.12 2.62
N ASP A 71 -4.34 11.02 2.43
CA ASP A 71 -4.28 12.09 1.41
C ASP A 71 -3.24 13.18 1.77
N GLU A 72 -3.19 13.59 3.04
CA GLU A 72 -2.19 14.56 3.50
C GLU A 72 -0.76 14.02 3.39
N LEU A 73 -0.56 12.72 3.69
CA LEU A 73 0.74 12.07 3.56
C LEU A 73 1.18 12.00 2.10
N PHE A 74 0.24 11.73 1.18
CA PHE A 74 0.51 11.77 -0.25
C PHE A 74 0.95 13.17 -0.71
N ASP A 75 0.22 14.22 -0.29
CA ASP A 75 0.57 15.60 -0.60
C ASP A 75 1.95 15.97 -0.05
N GLN A 76 2.26 15.57 1.20
CA GLN A 76 3.57 15.80 1.79
C GLN A 76 4.70 15.11 1.01
N VAL A 77 4.50 13.85 0.58
CA VAL A 77 5.48 13.12 -0.25
C VAL A 77 5.66 13.80 -1.60
N SER A 78 4.57 14.16 -2.27
CA SER A 78 4.62 14.79 -3.60
C SER A 78 5.32 16.16 -3.60
N GLN A 79 5.30 16.87 -2.45
CA GLN A 79 5.93 18.18 -2.25
C GLN A 79 7.33 18.08 -1.63
N GLY A 80 7.86 16.88 -1.37
CA GLY A 80 9.19 16.70 -0.76
C GLY A 80 9.25 17.03 0.75
N LEU A 81 8.12 17.09 1.44
CA LEU A 81 8.04 17.38 2.88
C LEU A 81 8.13 16.12 3.75
N LEU A 82 7.85 14.97 3.15
CA LEU A 82 7.93 13.63 3.74
C LEU A 82 8.69 12.73 2.77
N GLU A 83 9.66 11.97 3.26
CA GLU A 83 10.50 11.12 2.42
C GLU A 83 9.78 9.85 1.98
N VAL A 84 9.09 9.15 2.92
CA VAL A 84 8.50 7.82 2.68
C VAL A 84 7.12 7.71 3.31
N SER A 85 6.16 7.17 2.59
CA SER A 85 4.83 6.84 3.12
C SER A 85 4.33 5.49 2.62
N MET A 86 3.66 4.75 3.52
CA MET A 86 2.90 3.56 3.19
C MET A 86 1.49 4.00 2.78
N SER A 87 1.09 3.77 1.53
CA SER A 87 -0.14 4.37 0.97
C SER A 87 -1.08 3.35 0.33
N PRO A 88 -2.38 3.60 0.30
CA PRO A 88 -3.31 2.79 -0.48
C PRO A 88 -3.16 3.07 -1.99
N LEU A 89 -3.38 2.04 -2.81
CA LEU A 89 -3.22 2.10 -4.28
C LEU A 89 -4.02 3.23 -4.95
N ASN A 90 -5.25 3.49 -4.47
CA ASN A 90 -6.14 4.47 -5.08
C ASN A 90 -5.60 5.90 -5.04
N ILE A 91 -4.75 6.23 -4.08
CA ILE A 91 -4.16 7.57 -3.98
C ILE A 91 -3.24 7.82 -5.17
N VAL A 92 -2.38 6.86 -5.50
CA VAL A 92 -1.51 6.93 -6.69
C VAL A 92 -2.31 6.84 -7.98
N GLY A 93 -3.46 6.18 -7.96
CA GLY A 93 -4.40 6.11 -9.08
C GLY A 93 -4.88 7.48 -9.60
N SER A 94 -4.75 8.55 -8.79
CA SER A 94 -4.99 9.93 -9.23
C SER A 94 -3.92 10.43 -10.22
N LEU A 95 -2.70 9.91 -10.13
CA LEU A 95 -1.60 10.23 -11.05
C LEU A 95 -1.55 9.31 -12.26
N ASP A 96 -1.78 8.01 -12.05
CA ASP A 96 -1.82 7.04 -13.13
C ASP A 96 -2.81 5.90 -12.82
N LYS A 97 -3.85 5.81 -13.65
CA LYS A 97 -4.86 4.75 -13.53
C LYS A 97 -4.30 3.35 -13.78
N LEU A 98 -3.14 3.21 -14.44
CA LEU A 98 -2.52 1.91 -14.71
C LEU A 98 -2.34 1.07 -13.43
N ILE A 99 -2.14 1.72 -12.29
CA ILE A 99 -1.98 1.03 -11.00
C ILE A 99 -3.22 0.21 -10.59
N TYR A 100 -4.41 0.54 -11.09
CA TYR A 100 -5.63 -0.22 -10.80
C TYR A 100 -5.61 -1.64 -11.39
N GLY A 101 -4.70 -1.95 -12.32
CA GLY A 101 -4.48 -3.32 -12.76
C GLY A 101 -4.14 -4.28 -11.61
N LEU A 102 -3.45 -3.80 -10.58
CA LEU A 102 -3.18 -4.56 -9.35
C LEU A 102 -4.43 -4.93 -8.54
N ARG A 103 -5.57 -4.34 -8.84
CA ARG A 103 -6.84 -4.56 -8.10
C ARG A 103 -7.93 -5.17 -8.95
N LEU A 104 -7.65 -5.54 -10.21
CA LEU A 104 -8.62 -6.25 -11.04
C LEU A 104 -9.05 -7.54 -10.32
N PRO A 105 -10.36 -7.78 -10.16
CA PRO A 105 -10.84 -8.93 -9.40
C PRO A 105 -10.51 -10.24 -10.12
N TYR A 106 -9.93 -11.20 -9.39
CA TYR A 106 -9.55 -12.53 -9.91
C TYR A 106 -8.53 -12.49 -11.06
N PHE A 107 -7.78 -11.42 -11.19
CA PHE A 107 -6.80 -11.24 -12.27
C PHE A 107 -5.48 -11.97 -11.99
N PHE A 108 -4.95 -11.84 -10.78
CA PHE A 108 -3.75 -12.54 -10.33
C PHE A 108 -4.10 -13.82 -9.57
N ALA A 109 -3.37 -14.88 -9.83
CA ALA A 109 -3.54 -16.15 -9.14
C ALA A 109 -2.96 -16.11 -7.73
N ASP A 110 -1.80 -15.46 -7.56
CA ASP A 110 -1.03 -15.41 -6.31
C ASP A 110 -0.10 -14.19 -6.25
N ALA A 111 0.65 -14.10 -5.16
CA ALA A 111 1.61 -13.03 -4.93
C ALA A 111 2.82 -13.08 -5.89
N GLU A 112 3.22 -14.27 -6.33
CA GLU A 112 4.34 -14.43 -7.26
C GLU A 112 3.98 -13.89 -8.65
N GLU A 113 2.73 -14.07 -9.08
CA GLU A 113 2.24 -13.51 -10.33
C GLU A 113 2.17 -11.97 -10.28
N VAL A 114 1.78 -11.40 -9.13
CA VAL A 114 1.86 -9.94 -8.90
C VAL A 114 3.30 -9.44 -9.03
N ASP A 115 4.24 -10.09 -8.35
CA ASP A 115 5.65 -9.69 -8.37
C ASP A 115 6.25 -9.84 -9.78
N ARG A 116 5.93 -10.91 -10.47
CA ARG A 116 6.36 -11.14 -11.85
C ARG A 116 5.87 -10.01 -12.77
N ALA A 117 4.60 -9.67 -12.71
CA ALA A 117 4.04 -8.59 -13.53
C ALA A 117 4.64 -7.22 -13.15
N ALA A 118 4.72 -6.92 -11.86
CA ALA A 118 5.17 -5.62 -11.39
C ALA A 118 6.66 -5.38 -11.66
N TYR A 119 7.52 -6.33 -11.29
CA TYR A 119 8.97 -6.14 -11.33
C TYR A 119 9.59 -6.70 -12.62
N GLN A 120 9.36 -7.97 -12.94
CA GLN A 120 9.94 -8.61 -14.12
C GLN A 120 9.22 -8.17 -15.41
N GLY A 121 7.92 -7.97 -15.32
CA GLY A 121 7.06 -7.45 -16.38
C GLY A 121 7.24 -5.98 -16.69
N GLY A 122 7.88 -5.22 -15.77
CA GLY A 122 8.18 -3.80 -15.93
C GLY A 122 6.97 -2.87 -15.66
N MET A 123 5.88 -3.39 -15.08
CA MET A 123 4.69 -2.54 -14.86
C MET A 123 4.91 -1.47 -13.79
N LEU A 124 5.76 -1.73 -12.78
CA LEU A 124 6.11 -0.73 -11.78
C LEU A 124 6.93 0.43 -12.37
N GLU A 125 7.87 0.12 -13.28
CA GLU A 125 8.63 1.15 -14.01
C GLU A 125 7.69 1.99 -14.86
N LYS A 126 6.76 1.36 -15.57
CA LYS A 126 5.78 2.05 -16.40
C LYS A 126 4.86 2.98 -15.58
N ILE A 127 4.40 2.55 -14.42
CA ILE A 127 3.64 3.39 -13.47
C ILE A 127 4.51 4.59 -13.06
N ASN A 128 5.77 4.38 -12.77
CA ASN A 128 6.70 5.42 -12.35
C ASN A 128 6.99 6.45 -13.46
N GLU A 129 6.83 6.14 -14.75
CA GLU A 129 6.95 7.13 -15.84
C GLU A 129 5.94 8.28 -15.71
N ALA A 130 4.77 8.02 -15.12
CA ALA A 130 3.75 9.03 -14.88
C ALA A 130 3.83 9.61 -13.46
N THR A 131 3.95 8.75 -12.44
CA THR A 131 3.87 9.18 -11.03
C THR A 131 5.03 10.07 -10.61
N THR A 132 6.23 9.84 -11.15
CA THR A 132 7.39 10.70 -10.87
C THR A 132 7.22 12.14 -11.37
N LYS A 133 6.45 12.37 -12.43
CA LYS A 133 6.08 13.71 -12.89
C LYS A 133 5.17 14.45 -11.90
N GLY A 134 4.45 13.70 -11.07
CA GLY A 134 3.66 14.19 -9.95
C GLY A 134 4.43 14.25 -8.63
N GLY A 135 5.76 14.12 -8.65
CA GLY A 135 6.61 14.21 -7.46
C GLY A 135 6.64 12.94 -6.61
N VAL A 136 6.05 11.84 -7.08
CA VAL A 136 5.92 10.60 -6.33
C VAL A 136 6.51 9.42 -7.10
N ARG A 137 7.38 8.65 -6.44
CA ARG A 137 7.88 7.36 -6.93
C ARG A 137 7.24 6.23 -6.13
N VAL A 138 6.67 5.25 -6.80
CA VAL A 138 6.29 3.97 -6.19
C VAL A 138 7.55 3.12 -6.06
N LEU A 139 8.00 2.93 -4.83
CA LEU A 139 9.25 2.20 -4.53
C LEU A 139 9.02 0.69 -4.47
N SER A 140 7.90 0.26 -3.86
CA SER A 140 7.57 -1.16 -3.74
C SER A 140 6.08 -1.41 -3.59
N LEU A 141 5.70 -2.68 -3.83
CA LEU A 141 4.40 -3.24 -3.51
C LEU A 141 4.52 -4.13 -2.28
N ASN A 142 3.66 -3.91 -1.29
CA ASN A 142 3.67 -4.66 -0.04
C ASN A 142 2.41 -5.48 0.11
N HIS A 143 2.54 -6.79 0.27
CA HIS A 143 1.41 -7.62 0.65
C HIS A 143 1.06 -7.35 2.11
N VAL A 144 -0.18 -6.98 2.36
CA VAL A 144 -0.66 -6.72 3.71
C VAL A 144 -1.42 -7.92 4.30
N GLY A 145 -1.48 -9.01 3.58
CA GLY A 145 -2.12 -10.27 3.96
C GLY A 145 -2.37 -11.13 2.73
N GLN A 146 -3.09 -12.22 2.92
CA GLN A 146 -3.61 -13.03 1.83
C GLN A 146 -4.62 -12.20 0.98
N ALA A 147 -5.16 -12.76 -0.08
CA ALA A 147 -6.13 -12.08 -0.93
C ALA A 147 -7.33 -11.54 -0.13
N THR A 148 -7.96 -10.51 -0.66
CA THR A 148 -9.11 -9.87 -0.02
C THR A 148 -10.32 -10.78 0.02
N GLY A 149 -10.95 -10.90 1.20
CA GLY A 149 -12.25 -11.51 1.39
C GLY A 149 -13.33 -10.48 1.75
N ILE A 150 -14.53 -10.97 2.00
CA ILE A 150 -15.73 -10.15 2.23
C ILE A 150 -16.12 -10.26 3.70
N PHE A 151 -16.07 -9.15 4.43
CA PHE A 151 -16.56 -9.05 5.80
C PHE A 151 -17.93 -8.40 5.86
N ASN A 152 -18.81 -8.89 6.75
CA ASN A 152 -20.06 -8.19 7.04
C ASN A 152 -20.60 -8.51 8.44
N THR A 153 -21.58 -7.69 8.87
CA THR A 153 -22.23 -7.76 10.19
C THR A 153 -23.56 -8.54 10.14
N LYS A 154 -24.05 -8.96 8.96
CA LYS A 154 -25.44 -9.37 8.76
C LYS A 154 -25.65 -10.87 8.55
N LYS A 155 -24.91 -11.48 7.61
CA LYS A 155 -25.20 -12.84 7.13
C LYS A 155 -23.98 -13.51 6.50
N PRO A 156 -23.95 -14.84 6.48
CA PRO A 156 -22.99 -15.55 5.64
C PRO A 156 -23.21 -15.20 4.16
N VAL A 157 -22.11 -15.06 3.42
CA VAL A 157 -22.10 -14.86 1.96
C VAL A 157 -21.49 -16.11 1.34
N LYS A 158 -22.33 -16.98 0.78
CA LYS A 158 -21.97 -18.27 0.17
C LYS A 158 -21.91 -18.22 -1.34
N SER A 159 -22.52 -17.19 -1.92
CA SER A 159 -22.58 -16.95 -3.37
C SER A 159 -22.74 -15.46 -3.64
N VAL A 160 -22.58 -15.05 -4.90
CA VAL A 160 -22.83 -13.67 -5.33
C VAL A 160 -24.26 -13.21 -4.98
N ALA A 161 -25.26 -14.10 -5.07
CA ALA A 161 -26.65 -13.74 -4.74
C ALA A 161 -26.81 -13.27 -3.28
N ASP A 162 -25.95 -13.74 -2.36
CA ASP A 162 -25.99 -13.35 -0.97
C ASP A 162 -25.47 -11.93 -0.74
N MET A 163 -24.79 -11.32 -1.71
CA MET A 163 -24.37 -9.91 -1.64
C MET A 163 -25.57 -8.95 -1.72
N ALA A 164 -26.70 -9.40 -2.26
CA ALA A 164 -27.89 -8.57 -2.42
C ALA A 164 -28.35 -7.94 -1.10
N GLY A 165 -28.52 -6.61 -1.14
CA GLY A 165 -28.97 -5.80 -0.01
C GLY A 165 -27.91 -5.44 1.03
N LEU A 166 -26.64 -5.90 0.88
CA LEU A 166 -25.55 -5.45 1.72
C LEU A 166 -25.10 -4.03 1.30
N ARG A 167 -24.75 -3.21 2.27
CA ARG A 167 -24.13 -1.90 2.09
C ARG A 167 -22.65 -2.04 2.43
N MET A 168 -21.80 -1.93 1.44
CA MET A 168 -20.39 -2.19 1.60
C MET A 168 -19.60 -0.88 1.66
N ARG A 169 -18.67 -0.79 2.60
CA ARG A 169 -17.68 0.28 2.56
C ARG A 169 -16.75 0.08 1.37
N ALA A 170 -16.57 1.11 0.58
CA ALA A 170 -15.65 1.15 -0.54
C ALA A 170 -14.46 2.07 -0.26
N LEU A 171 -13.31 1.79 -0.90
CA LEU A 171 -12.16 2.68 -0.93
C LEU A 171 -12.33 3.78 -1.98
N ASP A 172 -12.94 3.42 -3.12
CA ASP A 172 -13.09 4.26 -4.29
C ASP A 172 -14.22 3.75 -5.20
N GLU A 173 -14.42 4.44 -6.32
CA GLU A 173 -15.45 4.11 -7.32
C GLU A 173 -15.29 2.71 -7.90
N SER A 174 -14.04 2.18 -8.02
CA SER A 174 -13.83 0.83 -8.56
C SER A 174 -14.48 -0.25 -7.70
N GLN A 175 -14.42 -0.08 -6.39
CA GLN A 175 -15.11 -0.99 -5.46
C GLN A 175 -16.63 -0.79 -5.46
N ILE A 176 -17.12 0.45 -5.64
CA ILE A 176 -18.56 0.69 -5.78
C ILE A 176 -19.12 -0.07 -6.98
N GLU A 177 -18.48 0.04 -8.14
CA GLU A 177 -18.91 -0.66 -9.36
C GLU A 177 -18.85 -2.20 -9.20
N LEU A 178 -17.82 -2.71 -8.52
CA LEU A 178 -17.72 -4.13 -8.21
C LEU A 178 -18.85 -4.61 -7.29
N TYR A 179 -19.13 -3.88 -6.21
CA TYR A 179 -20.25 -4.23 -5.31
C TYR A 179 -21.59 -4.17 -6.02
N LYS A 180 -21.80 -3.18 -6.88
CA LYS A 180 -23.01 -3.07 -7.70
C LYS A 180 -23.16 -4.25 -8.66
N ALA A 181 -22.06 -4.70 -9.28
CA ALA A 181 -22.07 -5.90 -10.12
C ALA A 181 -22.44 -7.17 -9.34
N TRP A 182 -22.15 -7.22 -8.05
CA TRP A 182 -22.55 -8.29 -7.13
C TRP A 182 -23.94 -8.09 -6.49
N GLY A 183 -24.68 -7.04 -6.84
CA GLY A 183 -26.00 -6.75 -6.28
C GLY A 183 -25.99 -6.08 -4.90
N ALA A 184 -24.85 -5.63 -4.42
CA ALA A 184 -24.69 -4.83 -3.21
C ALA A 184 -24.63 -3.33 -3.54
N SER A 185 -24.67 -2.46 -2.53
CA SER A 185 -24.36 -1.05 -2.65
C SER A 185 -23.02 -0.71 -2.02
N GLY A 186 -22.31 0.28 -2.56
CA GLY A 186 -21.06 0.78 -2.03
C GLY A 186 -21.14 2.23 -1.57
N THR A 187 -20.40 2.57 -0.51
CA THR A 187 -20.22 3.95 -0.04
C THR A 187 -18.75 4.17 0.31
N ILE A 188 -18.16 5.24 -0.23
CA ILE A 188 -16.78 5.61 0.11
C ILE A 188 -16.74 6.13 1.54
N VAL A 189 -15.93 5.49 2.37
CA VAL A 189 -15.70 5.86 3.78
C VAL A 189 -14.22 5.79 4.05
N SER A 190 -13.64 6.85 4.63
CA SER A 190 -12.25 6.89 5.06
C SER A 190 -11.96 5.79 6.09
N TRP A 191 -10.71 5.30 6.14
CA TRP A 191 -10.40 4.20 7.08
C TRP A 191 -10.65 4.58 8.54
N ALA A 192 -10.37 5.84 8.91
CA ALA A 192 -10.59 6.33 10.27
C ALA A 192 -12.07 6.29 10.70
N GLU A 193 -13.00 6.35 9.74
CA GLU A 193 -14.44 6.35 10.00
C GLU A 193 -15.10 4.97 9.89
N VAL A 194 -14.35 3.94 9.46
CA VAL A 194 -14.89 2.58 9.30
C VAL A 194 -15.54 2.04 10.58
N PRO A 195 -14.96 2.15 11.79
CA PRO A 195 -15.61 1.67 13.00
C PRO A 195 -16.98 2.30 13.23
N ASN A 196 -17.09 3.62 13.05
CA ASN A 196 -18.32 4.35 13.18
C ASN A 196 -19.36 3.95 12.11
N ALA A 197 -18.90 3.78 10.86
CA ALA A 197 -19.78 3.36 9.75
C ALA A 197 -20.36 1.96 9.97
N LEU A 198 -19.57 1.02 10.52
CA LEU A 198 -20.06 -0.33 10.89
C LEU A 198 -21.01 -0.28 12.08
N GLN A 199 -20.70 0.52 13.10
CA GLN A 199 -21.51 0.64 14.31
C GLN A 199 -22.86 1.29 14.03
N THR A 200 -22.89 2.34 13.22
CA THR A 200 -24.13 3.07 12.88
C THR A 200 -24.90 2.42 11.74
N GLY A 201 -24.33 1.43 11.07
CA GLY A 201 -24.93 0.74 9.93
C GLY A 201 -24.94 1.58 8.65
N VAL A 202 -24.09 2.59 8.52
CA VAL A 202 -23.80 3.25 7.24
C VAL A 202 -23.19 2.24 6.27
N ALA A 203 -22.33 1.35 6.78
CA ALA A 203 -21.84 0.17 6.08
C ALA A 203 -22.16 -1.09 6.88
N ASP A 204 -22.50 -2.17 6.17
CA ASP A 204 -22.68 -3.49 6.76
C ASP A 204 -21.38 -4.30 6.76
N GLY A 205 -20.38 -3.90 5.97
CA GLY A 205 -19.13 -4.61 5.84
C GLY A 205 -18.14 -3.93 4.89
N TYR A 206 -17.05 -4.66 4.58
CA TYR A 206 -15.99 -4.23 3.66
C TYR A 206 -15.26 -5.42 3.05
N MET A 207 -14.46 -5.19 2.01
CA MET A 207 -13.44 -6.14 1.54
C MET A 207 -12.09 -5.81 2.15
N ASN A 208 -11.47 -6.79 2.78
CA ASN A 208 -10.10 -6.73 3.32
C ASN A 208 -9.55 -8.15 3.52
N PRO A 209 -8.24 -8.33 3.72
CA PRO A 209 -7.67 -9.61 4.15
C PRO A 209 -8.07 -9.95 5.58
N ALA A 210 -7.99 -11.24 5.90
CA ALA A 210 -8.53 -11.81 7.14
C ALA A 210 -7.95 -11.23 8.44
N PHE A 211 -6.71 -10.74 8.43
CA PHE A 211 -6.04 -10.19 9.62
C PHE A 211 -6.59 -8.82 10.06
N VAL A 212 -7.16 -8.05 9.14
CA VAL A 212 -7.53 -6.63 9.36
C VAL A 212 -8.44 -6.41 10.57
N PRO A 213 -9.54 -7.16 10.75
CA PRO A 213 -10.38 -6.97 11.94
C PRO A 213 -9.66 -7.27 13.25
N LEU A 214 -8.71 -8.22 13.22
CA LEU A 214 -7.90 -8.56 14.41
C LEU A 214 -6.97 -7.40 14.79
N LEU A 215 -6.28 -6.83 13.79
CA LEU A 215 -5.32 -5.75 14.00
C LEU A 215 -5.98 -4.42 14.41
N PHE A 216 -7.18 -4.14 13.88
CA PHE A 216 -7.88 -2.87 14.09
C PHE A 216 -9.08 -2.97 15.06
N GLY A 217 -9.29 -4.10 15.72
CA GLY A 217 -10.37 -4.28 16.70
C GLY A 217 -11.79 -4.29 16.10
N HIS A 218 -11.95 -4.67 14.82
CA HIS A 218 -13.26 -4.68 14.16
C HIS A 218 -14.04 -5.99 14.37
N THR A 219 -13.48 -6.98 15.05
CA THR A 219 -14.15 -8.26 15.39
C THR A 219 -15.36 -8.07 16.30
N ASP A 220 -15.43 -6.95 17.03
CA ASP A 220 -16.59 -6.59 17.83
C ASP A 220 -17.84 -6.34 16.98
N PHE A 221 -17.66 -5.86 15.75
CA PHE A 221 -18.75 -5.53 14.81
C PHE A 221 -18.97 -6.61 13.76
N LEU A 222 -17.88 -7.06 13.11
CA LEU A 222 -17.92 -8.01 12.00
C LEU A 222 -18.12 -9.43 12.52
N LYS A 223 -19.13 -10.12 11.98
CA LYS A 223 -19.54 -11.46 12.43
C LYS A 223 -19.34 -12.53 11.37
N PHE A 224 -19.18 -12.15 10.12
CA PHE A 224 -19.06 -13.06 8.99
C PHE A 224 -17.88 -12.64 8.10
N TYR A 225 -17.10 -13.61 7.70
CA TYR A 225 -16.04 -13.48 6.70
C TYR A 225 -16.24 -14.53 5.62
N THR A 226 -16.19 -14.11 4.38
CA THR A 226 -16.16 -15.01 3.23
C THR A 226 -14.78 -14.97 2.60
N ASP A 227 -14.11 -16.10 2.55
CA ASP A 227 -12.82 -16.30 1.90
C ASP A 227 -13.03 -16.37 0.37
N ALA A 228 -13.28 -15.21 -0.22
CA ALA A 228 -13.59 -15.06 -1.65
C ALA A 228 -12.33 -14.91 -2.53
N ALA A 229 -11.19 -14.55 -1.94
CA ALA A 229 -9.92 -14.34 -2.64
C ALA A 229 -10.04 -13.43 -3.89
N VAL A 230 -10.69 -12.28 -3.72
CA VAL A 230 -11.12 -11.40 -4.83
C VAL A 230 -9.95 -10.78 -5.57
N SER A 231 -8.97 -10.26 -4.85
CA SER A 231 -7.79 -9.60 -5.41
C SER A 231 -6.63 -9.64 -4.42
N PRO A 232 -5.38 -9.47 -4.87
CA PRO A 232 -4.26 -9.28 -3.96
C PRO A 232 -4.52 -8.13 -2.99
N SER A 233 -4.11 -8.31 -1.75
CA SER A 233 -4.21 -7.26 -0.75
C SER A 233 -2.88 -6.52 -0.66
N LEU A 234 -2.83 -5.33 -1.26
CA LEU A 234 -1.62 -4.57 -1.45
C LEU A 234 -1.70 -3.17 -0.83
N ARG A 235 -0.59 -2.77 -0.25
CA ARG A 235 -0.20 -1.38 -0.04
C ARG A 235 1.00 -1.07 -0.93
N ILE A 236 1.23 0.19 -1.17
CA ILE A 236 2.41 0.66 -1.87
C ILE A 236 3.26 1.47 -0.93
N THR A 237 4.57 1.38 -1.08
CA THR A 237 5.47 2.37 -0.51
C THR A 237 5.73 3.42 -1.56
N ILE A 238 5.39 4.66 -1.24
CA ILE A 238 5.72 5.81 -2.05
C ILE A 238 6.83 6.61 -1.39
N VAL A 239 7.69 7.20 -2.22
CA VAL A 239 8.74 8.10 -1.78
C VAL A 239 8.68 9.40 -2.58
N SER A 240 9.14 10.48 -1.96
CA SER A 240 9.33 11.75 -2.68
C SER A 240 10.34 11.55 -3.81
N GLU A 241 9.94 11.87 -5.03
CA GLU A 241 10.83 11.82 -6.19
C GLU A 241 11.97 12.82 -6.05
N ASP A 242 11.70 14.02 -5.53
CA ASP A 242 12.72 15.05 -5.31
C ASP A 242 13.76 14.59 -4.29
N TRP A 243 13.32 13.97 -3.18
CA TRP A 243 14.21 13.38 -2.20
C TRP A 243 15.05 12.26 -2.83
N TYR A 244 14.40 11.30 -3.51
CA TYR A 244 15.07 10.15 -4.11
C TYR A 244 16.12 10.55 -5.16
N GLN A 245 15.81 11.53 -6.01
CA GLN A 245 16.75 12.06 -7.00
C GLN A 245 17.84 12.91 -6.39
N GLY A 246 17.59 13.55 -5.24
CA GLY A 246 18.56 14.34 -4.49
C GLY A 246 19.61 13.51 -3.75
N LEU A 247 19.39 12.19 -3.60
CA LEU A 247 20.36 11.29 -2.96
C LEU A 247 21.64 11.15 -3.81
N SER A 248 22.76 10.94 -3.13
CA SER A 248 23.98 10.47 -3.80
C SER A 248 23.73 9.10 -4.46
N GLU A 249 24.54 8.74 -5.45
CA GLU A 249 24.44 7.41 -6.07
C GLU A 249 24.61 6.29 -5.03
N GLU A 250 25.52 6.47 -4.07
CA GLU A 250 25.76 5.53 -2.96
C GLU A 250 24.52 5.42 -2.06
N ASP A 251 23.90 6.53 -1.65
CA ASP A 251 22.74 6.51 -0.75
C ASP A 251 21.48 5.99 -1.46
N ARG A 252 21.34 6.30 -2.76
CA ARG A 252 20.27 5.71 -3.58
C ARG A 252 20.39 4.19 -3.66
N ALA A 253 21.60 3.67 -3.86
CA ALA A 253 21.85 2.23 -3.85
C ALA A 253 21.52 1.59 -2.49
N LYS A 254 21.73 2.30 -1.36
CA LYS A 254 21.31 1.82 -0.03
C LYS A 254 19.79 1.79 0.11
N VAL A 255 19.07 2.81 -0.39
CA VAL A 255 17.60 2.86 -0.40
C VAL A 255 17.03 1.72 -1.23
N ASP A 256 17.58 1.47 -2.41
CA ASP A 256 17.14 0.37 -3.27
C ASP A 256 17.41 -1.00 -2.64
N ALA A 257 18.57 -1.18 -2.00
CA ALA A 257 18.90 -2.40 -1.27
C ALA A 257 17.99 -2.60 -0.05
N ALA A 258 17.69 -1.54 0.70
CA ALA A 258 16.75 -1.57 1.81
C ALA A 258 15.34 -1.98 1.34
N ALA A 259 14.87 -1.41 0.22
CA ALA A 259 13.57 -1.76 -0.37
C ALA A 259 13.52 -3.23 -0.83
N ALA A 260 14.60 -3.73 -1.43
CA ALA A 260 14.71 -5.13 -1.82
C ALA A 260 14.66 -6.07 -0.61
N ALA A 261 15.44 -5.77 0.45
CA ALA A 261 15.46 -6.54 1.69
C ALA A 261 14.08 -6.53 2.39
N ALA A 262 13.44 -5.36 2.46
CA ALA A 262 12.11 -5.20 3.05
C ALA A 262 11.04 -5.95 2.25
N THR A 263 11.12 -5.93 0.93
CA THR A 263 10.22 -6.68 0.05
C THR A 263 10.38 -8.19 0.26
N ALA A 264 11.61 -8.69 0.34
CA ALA A 264 11.87 -10.10 0.64
C ALA A 264 11.30 -10.50 2.02
N ALA A 265 11.54 -9.69 3.05
CA ALA A 265 10.97 -9.93 4.39
C ALA A 265 9.44 -9.95 4.40
N ASN A 266 8.79 -9.06 3.66
CA ASN A 266 7.34 -9.03 3.50
C ASN A 266 6.81 -10.31 2.82
N ARG A 267 7.51 -10.84 1.81
CA ARG A 267 7.12 -12.11 1.15
C ARG A 267 7.29 -13.32 2.06
N GLU A 268 8.34 -13.37 2.87
CA GLU A 268 8.50 -14.42 3.88
C GLU A 268 7.42 -14.33 4.97
N TRP A 269 7.10 -13.12 5.43
CA TRP A 269 6.00 -12.91 6.35
C TRP A 269 4.65 -13.40 5.77
N LEU A 270 4.36 -13.12 4.51
CA LEU A 270 3.11 -13.54 3.87
C LEU A 270 2.88 -15.04 3.94
N LYS A 271 3.93 -15.87 3.87
CA LYS A 271 3.85 -17.34 3.98
C LYS A 271 3.39 -17.79 5.37
N THR A 272 3.53 -16.95 6.38
CA THR A 272 3.09 -17.26 7.76
C THR A 272 1.60 -17.00 8.00
N GLN A 273 0.90 -16.37 7.05
CA GLN A 273 -0.46 -15.86 7.25
C GLN A 273 -1.57 -16.92 7.09
N ASP A 274 -1.24 -18.16 6.79
CA ASP A 274 -2.24 -19.25 6.67
C ASP A 274 -3.00 -19.50 7.97
N ALA A 275 -2.40 -19.23 9.13
CA ALA A 275 -3.01 -19.42 10.45
C ALA A 275 -4.03 -18.32 10.82
N VAL A 276 -4.12 -17.24 10.07
CA VAL A 276 -4.93 -16.06 10.43
C VAL A 276 -6.43 -16.37 10.48
N LEU A 277 -6.92 -17.27 9.63
CA LEU A 277 -8.34 -17.68 9.65
C LEU A 277 -8.73 -18.34 10.98
N GLY A 278 -7.85 -19.16 11.56
CA GLY A 278 -8.08 -19.75 12.87
C GLY A 278 -8.14 -18.72 14.00
N LYS A 279 -7.30 -17.66 13.93
CA LYS A 279 -7.36 -16.54 14.87
C LYS A 279 -8.67 -15.77 14.73
N LEU A 280 -9.14 -15.58 13.51
CA LEU A 280 -10.39 -14.88 13.22
C LEU A 280 -11.61 -15.67 13.71
N GLU A 281 -11.63 -17.01 13.52
CA GLU A 281 -12.64 -17.92 14.08
C GLU A 281 -12.65 -17.86 15.62
N ALA A 282 -11.48 -17.90 16.24
CA ALA A 282 -11.34 -17.79 17.70
C ALA A 282 -11.83 -16.42 18.25
N ALA A 283 -11.77 -15.37 17.45
CA ALA A 283 -12.33 -14.05 17.76
C ALA A 283 -13.85 -13.95 17.54
N GLY A 284 -14.52 -15.07 17.17
CA GLY A 284 -15.97 -15.14 17.04
C GLY A 284 -16.53 -14.73 15.67
N VAL A 285 -15.70 -14.68 14.64
CA VAL A 285 -16.11 -14.43 13.26
C VAL A 285 -16.37 -15.77 12.55
N ALA A 286 -17.57 -15.95 12.00
CA ALA A 286 -17.91 -17.15 11.23
C ALA A 286 -17.26 -17.08 9.84
N ILE A 287 -16.53 -18.13 9.47
CA ILE A 287 -15.77 -18.21 8.22
C ILE A 287 -16.56 -19.03 7.19
N GLU A 288 -16.82 -18.45 6.04
CA GLU A 288 -17.32 -19.16 4.87
C GLU A 288 -16.18 -19.37 3.87
N ARG A 289 -15.89 -20.63 3.57
CA ARG A 289 -14.90 -21.02 2.54
C ARG A 289 -15.65 -21.40 1.27
N LEU A 290 -15.58 -20.54 0.27
CA LEU A 290 -16.27 -20.77 -0.99
C LEU A 290 -15.73 -22.01 -1.71
N ASP A 291 -16.62 -22.84 -2.24
CA ASP A 291 -16.27 -23.85 -3.22
C ASP A 291 -15.91 -23.22 -4.58
N GLN A 292 -15.45 -24.04 -5.52
CA GLN A 292 -15.01 -23.55 -6.82
C GLN A 292 -16.17 -22.92 -7.61
N ALA A 293 -17.37 -23.49 -7.55
CA ALA A 293 -18.54 -22.98 -8.28
C ALA A 293 -18.95 -21.60 -7.78
N ALA A 294 -18.93 -21.39 -6.46
CA ALA A 294 -19.21 -20.08 -5.87
C ALA A 294 -18.15 -19.03 -6.21
N ARG A 295 -16.85 -19.42 -6.19
CA ARG A 295 -15.75 -18.54 -6.65
C ARG A 295 -15.89 -18.15 -8.12
N ASP A 296 -16.22 -19.11 -8.98
CA ASP A 296 -16.46 -18.86 -10.41
C ASP A 296 -17.66 -17.93 -10.63
N GLY A 297 -18.72 -18.06 -9.83
CA GLY A 297 -19.83 -17.14 -9.84
C GLY A 297 -19.45 -15.69 -9.48
N PHE A 298 -18.60 -15.51 -8.48
CA PHE A 298 -18.05 -14.17 -8.16
C PHE A 298 -17.15 -13.65 -9.27
N ARG A 299 -16.30 -14.48 -9.87
CA ARG A 299 -15.45 -14.09 -11.01
C ARG A 299 -16.29 -13.65 -12.20
N GLU A 300 -17.31 -14.43 -12.59
CA GLU A 300 -18.22 -14.09 -13.69
C GLU A 300 -18.97 -12.78 -13.43
N ALA A 301 -19.50 -12.61 -12.25
CA ALA A 301 -20.20 -11.38 -11.84
C ALA A 301 -19.26 -10.15 -11.80
N SER A 302 -17.96 -10.35 -11.68
CA SER A 302 -16.96 -9.27 -11.67
C SER A 302 -16.57 -8.79 -13.07
N ALA A 303 -17.05 -9.42 -14.14
CA ALA A 303 -16.73 -9.05 -15.54
C ALA A 303 -16.91 -7.55 -15.86
N PRO A 304 -17.91 -6.82 -15.31
CA PRO A 304 -18.04 -5.38 -15.51
C PRO A 304 -16.79 -4.56 -15.10
N ALA A 305 -16.03 -5.01 -14.08
CA ALA A 305 -14.81 -4.32 -13.66
C ALA A 305 -13.74 -4.24 -14.75
N TYR A 306 -13.74 -5.20 -15.69
CA TYR A 306 -12.83 -5.24 -16.84
C TYR A 306 -13.26 -4.35 -18.00
N ASN A 307 -14.43 -3.75 -17.92
CA ASN A 307 -14.99 -2.86 -18.94
C ASN A 307 -15.31 -1.48 -18.35
N SER A 308 -14.71 -1.13 -17.22
CA SER A 308 -14.89 0.17 -16.58
C SER A 308 -13.99 1.24 -17.23
N ASP A 309 -14.27 2.51 -16.94
CA ASP A 309 -13.45 3.65 -17.39
C ASP A 309 -12.12 3.79 -16.61
N LEU A 310 -11.82 2.87 -15.69
CA LEU A 310 -10.60 2.90 -14.89
C LEU A 310 -9.37 2.46 -15.68
N LEU A 311 -9.52 1.40 -16.46
CA LEU A 311 -8.45 0.85 -17.31
C LEU A 311 -8.96 0.65 -18.73
N SER A 312 -8.18 1.05 -19.70
CA SER A 312 -8.44 0.67 -21.10
C SER A 312 -8.16 -0.81 -21.33
N GLN A 313 -8.76 -1.37 -22.38
CA GLN A 313 -8.48 -2.76 -22.78
C GLN A 313 -6.99 -2.97 -23.14
N GLU A 314 -6.32 -1.93 -23.64
CA GLU A 314 -4.88 -1.94 -23.92
C GLU A 314 -4.09 -2.07 -22.61
N GLN A 315 -4.41 -1.28 -21.58
CA GLN A 315 -3.76 -1.36 -20.29
C GLN A 315 -3.99 -2.72 -19.59
N ILE A 316 -5.18 -3.30 -19.71
CA ILE A 316 -5.45 -4.65 -19.21
C ILE A 316 -4.59 -5.68 -19.96
N ALA A 317 -4.49 -5.57 -21.28
CA ALA A 317 -3.65 -6.46 -22.09
C ALA A 317 -2.15 -6.32 -21.76
N GLU A 318 -1.68 -5.13 -21.41
CA GLU A 318 -0.32 -4.91 -20.94
C GLU A 318 -0.05 -5.65 -19.61
N TRP A 319 -0.97 -5.55 -18.65
CA TRP A 319 -0.89 -6.31 -17.40
C TRP A 319 -0.90 -7.82 -17.66
N GLU A 320 -1.75 -8.29 -18.58
CA GLU A 320 -1.82 -9.72 -18.95
C GLU A 320 -0.49 -10.20 -19.57
N ALA A 321 0.09 -9.41 -20.45
CA ALA A 321 1.40 -9.71 -21.04
C ALA A 321 2.53 -9.69 -19.98
N ALA A 322 2.45 -8.79 -19.01
CA ALA A 322 3.44 -8.67 -17.95
C ALA A 322 3.43 -9.88 -16.99
N LYS A 323 2.27 -10.46 -16.70
CA LYS A 323 2.15 -11.68 -15.88
C LYS A 323 2.88 -12.88 -16.47
N SER A 324 3.03 -12.92 -17.78
CA SER A 324 3.54 -14.06 -18.53
C SER A 324 5.07 -14.06 -18.70
N LYS A 325 5.75 -13.01 -18.21
CA LYS A 325 7.21 -12.90 -18.26
C LYS A 325 7.86 -13.56 -17.06
#